data_cf69eef23cab2ff02f143be4ba0ac964
#
_entry.id   cf69eef23cab2ff02f143be4ba0ac964
#
_cell.length_a   1.000
_cell.length_b   1.000
_cell.length_c   1.000
_cell.angle_alpha   90.00
_cell.angle_beta   90.00
_cell.angle_gamma   90.00
#
_symmetry.space_group_name_H-M   'P 1'
#
loop_
_entity.id
_entity.type
_entity.pdbx_description
1 polymer ?
#
loop_
_entity_poly.entity_id
_entity_poly.type
_entity_poly.pdbx_seq_one_letter_code
_entity_poly.pdbx_strand_id
1 'polypeptide(L)'
;MADKRITELNALTISASGDEALISDTSASETKKITLANVFNKVPTWLGFADTVTTMAADALAVPVTASVCHKTSGSDAESLTIAAGTSGQVLIIVMIVDGGGTATLSGAQINGSVAFSEVGHTATLLYTNSKWNMIGGNATWAA
;
A
#
# COMPACT_ATOMS: atom_id res chain seq x y z
N MET A 1 36.97 2.70 24.92
CA MET A 1 36.45 1.73 23.96
C MET A 1 37.40 1.75 22.77
N ALA A 2 37.95 0.62 22.34
CA ALA A 2 38.88 0.63 21.20
C ALA A 2 38.12 0.97 19.92
N ASP A 3 38.68 1.86 19.12
CA ASP A 3 38.13 2.27 17.83
C ASP A 3 38.31 1.10 16.85
N LYS A 4 37.20 0.50 16.39
CA LYS A 4 37.23 -0.61 15.46
C LYS A 4 37.06 -0.12 14.03
N ARG A 5 37.87 -0.67 13.13
CA ARG A 5 37.67 -0.46 11.68
C ARG A 5 36.34 -1.16 11.25
N ILE A 6 35.72 -0.66 10.19
CA ILE A 6 34.49 -1.23 9.63
C ILE A 6 34.65 -2.72 9.33
N THR A 7 35.84 -3.14 8.86
CA THR A 7 36.17 -4.54 8.58
C THR A 7 36.30 -5.45 9.81
N GLU A 8 36.38 -4.86 11.00
CA GLU A 8 36.48 -5.57 12.29
C GLU A 8 35.13 -5.71 13.01
N LEU A 9 34.06 -5.18 12.40
CA LEU A 9 32.71 -5.29 12.92
C LEU A 9 32.10 -6.64 12.50
N ASN A 10 31.36 -7.25 13.41
CA ASN A 10 30.58 -8.43 13.07
C ASN A 10 29.48 -8.07 12.05
N ALA A 11 29.26 -8.95 11.10
CA ALA A 11 28.16 -8.77 10.15
C ALA A 11 26.80 -8.74 10.90
N LEU A 12 25.96 -7.78 10.57
CA LEU A 12 24.57 -7.72 11.04
C LEU A 12 23.77 -8.74 10.22
N THR A 13 23.30 -9.81 10.87
CA THR A 13 22.53 -10.88 10.20
C THR A 13 21.02 -10.62 10.21
N ILE A 14 20.53 -9.84 11.17
CA ILE A 14 19.14 -9.43 11.28
C ILE A 14 19.13 -7.95 11.62
N SER A 15 18.50 -7.13 10.79
CA SER A 15 18.35 -5.70 11.04
C SER A 15 17.06 -5.41 11.81
N ALA A 16 17.14 -4.47 12.74
CA ALA A 16 15.98 -3.91 13.44
C ALA A 16 15.76 -2.46 13.04
N SER A 17 14.54 -1.96 13.20
CA SER A 17 14.18 -0.58 12.83
C SER A 17 14.98 0.48 13.58
N GLY A 18 15.47 0.15 14.78
CA GLY A 18 16.31 1.01 15.63
C GLY A 18 17.80 0.96 15.32
N ASP A 19 18.27 0.05 14.45
CA ASP A 19 19.66 -0.01 14.06
C ASP A 19 20.09 1.26 13.32
N GLU A 20 21.34 1.69 13.55
CA GLU A 20 21.84 2.97 13.08
C GLU A 20 22.96 2.78 12.06
N ALA A 21 22.91 3.59 11.02
CA ALA A 21 23.99 3.73 10.03
C ALA A 21 24.59 5.15 10.08
N LEU A 22 25.85 5.28 9.77
CA LEU A 22 26.51 6.58 9.58
C LEU A 22 26.26 7.09 8.17
N ILE A 23 25.84 8.34 8.07
CA ILE A 23 25.69 9.06 6.79
C ILE A 23 26.48 10.36 6.80
N SER A 24 26.98 10.77 5.65
CA SER A 24 27.53 12.10 5.46
C SER A 24 26.40 13.05 5.09
N ASP A 25 26.14 14.04 5.94
CA ASP A 25 25.23 15.14 5.64
C ASP A 25 26.00 16.23 4.89
N THR A 26 25.89 16.23 3.56
CA THR A 26 26.59 17.19 2.72
C THR A 26 26.05 18.61 2.87
N SER A 27 24.82 18.79 3.34
CA SER A 27 24.22 20.11 3.56
C SER A 27 24.78 20.80 4.80
N ALA A 28 25.15 20.02 5.82
CA ALA A 28 25.72 20.52 7.07
C ALA A 28 27.22 20.24 7.20
N SER A 29 27.84 19.55 6.23
CA SER A 29 29.24 19.11 6.27
C SER A 29 29.58 18.30 7.53
N GLU A 30 28.65 17.48 7.99
CA GLU A 30 28.74 16.69 9.22
C GLU A 30 28.52 15.20 8.93
N THR A 31 29.08 14.35 9.80
CA THR A 31 28.71 12.93 9.84
C THR A 31 27.63 12.74 10.88
N LYS A 32 26.49 12.22 10.48
CA LYS A 32 25.34 11.96 11.34
C LYS A 32 25.00 10.49 11.34
N LYS A 33 24.30 10.04 12.36
CA LYS A 33 23.70 8.72 12.42
C LYS A 33 22.24 8.79 11.94
N ILE A 34 21.80 7.77 11.23
CA ILE A 34 20.41 7.60 10.81
C ILE A 34 19.97 6.20 11.18
N THR A 35 18.75 6.07 11.71
CA THR A 35 18.15 4.76 11.94
C THR A 35 17.67 4.15 10.63
N LEU A 36 17.64 2.82 10.53
CA LEU A 36 17.07 2.12 9.37
C LEU A 36 15.61 2.52 9.16
N ALA A 37 14.82 2.71 10.22
CA ALA A 37 13.46 3.24 10.13
C ALA A 37 13.42 4.57 9.35
N ASN A 38 14.33 5.49 9.63
CA ASN A 38 14.38 6.79 8.95
C ASN A 38 14.87 6.70 7.51
N VAL A 39 15.74 5.74 7.19
CA VAL A 39 16.13 5.46 5.80
C VAL A 39 14.91 4.99 5.00
N PHE A 40 14.18 4.01 5.55
CA PHE A 40 13.02 3.43 4.88
C PHE A 40 11.78 4.33 4.89
N ASN A 41 11.68 5.31 5.82
CA ASN A 41 10.63 6.34 5.77
C ASN A 41 10.64 7.19 4.48
N LYS A 42 11.73 7.18 3.73
CA LYS A 42 11.81 7.83 2.42
C LYS A 42 11.30 6.95 1.27
N VAL A 43 11.16 5.65 1.54
CA VAL A 43 10.48 4.74 0.60
C VAL A 43 8.98 4.84 0.90
N PRO A 44 8.16 5.36 -0.04
CA PRO A 44 6.72 5.45 0.18
C PRO A 44 6.14 4.08 0.51
N THR A 45 5.32 3.98 1.54
CA THR A 45 4.71 2.72 1.99
C THR A 45 3.85 2.04 0.93
N TRP A 46 3.40 2.79 -0.07
CA TRP A 46 2.64 2.29 -1.22
C TRP A 46 3.52 1.69 -2.32
N LEU A 47 4.85 1.85 -2.26
CA LEU A 47 5.78 1.31 -3.27
C LEU A 47 6.16 -0.14 -3.00
N GLY A 48 6.00 -0.61 -1.77
CA GLY A 48 6.25 -1.99 -1.37
C GLY A 48 4.96 -2.73 -1.04
N PHE A 49 4.95 -4.04 -1.20
CA PHE A 49 3.89 -4.85 -0.63
C PHE A 49 4.08 -4.86 0.89
N ALA A 50 3.08 -4.39 1.62
CA ALA A 50 3.09 -4.49 3.08
C ALA A 50 3.07 -5.97 3.47
N ASP A 51 3.79 -6.33 4.54
CA ASP A 51 3.73 -7.65 5.15
C ASP A 51 2.35 -7.92 5.78
N THR A 52 1.59 -6.86 6.03
CA THR A 52 0.21 -6.92 6.51
C THR A 52 -0.75 -6.39 5.46
N VAL A 53 -1.74 -7.21 5.12
CA VAL A 53 -2.83 -6.82 4.22
C VAL A 53 -3.92 -6.14 5.03
N THR A 54 -4.44 -5.02 4.52
CA THR A 54 -5.59 -4.37 5.14
C THR A 54 -6.87 -5.11 4.74
N THR A 55 -7.68 -5.51 5.72
CA THR A 55 -8.95 -6.18 5.48
C THR A 55 -10.12 -5.22 5.71
N MET A 56 -10.98 -5.08 4.70
CA MET A 56 -12.27 -4.42 4.80
C MET A 56 -13.34 -5.44 5.16
N ALA A 57 -13.97 -5.26 6.32
CA ALA A 57 -15.13 -6.05 6.72
C ALA A 57 -16.34 -5.78 5.79
N ALA A 58 -17.38 -6.59 5.93
CA ALA A 58 -18.70 -6.27 5.40
C ALA A 58 -19.13 -4.87 5.88
N ASP A 59 -19.82 -4.13 5.04
CA ASP A 59 -20.29 -2.76 5.28
C ASP A 59 -19.19 -1.69 5.45
N ALA A 60 -17.91 -2.05 5.36
CA ALA A 60 -16.83 -1.08 5.26
C ALA A 60 -16.78 -0.53 3.81
N LEU A 61 -17.11 0.75 3.65
CA LEU A 61 -17.29 1.37 2.32
C LEU A 61 -16.09 2.18 1.84
N ALA A 62 -15.17 2.58 2.72
CA ALA A 62 -13.99 3.36 2.35
C ALA A 62 -12.79 2.45 2.07
N VAL A 63 -12.32 2.42 0.84
CA VAL A 63 -11.12 1.66 0.46
C VAL A 63 -9.88 2.33 1.03
N PRO A 64 -9.08 1.63 1.85
CA PRO A 64 -7.87 2.20 2.43
C PRO A 64 -6.79 2.40 1.35
N VAL A 65 -6.23 3.61 1.30
CA VAL A 65 -5.15 3.96 0.34
C VAL A 65 -3.76 3.96 0.99
N THR A 66 -3.66 3.53 2.23
CA THR A 66 -2.39 3.48 2.97
C THR A 66 -1.66 2.15 2.84
N ALA A 67 -2.29 1.13 2.27
CA ALA A 67 -1.71 -0.18 2.01
C ALA A 67 -1.65 -0.45 0.50
N SER A 68 -0.77 -1.35 0.07
CA SER A 68 -0.67 -1.77 -1.33
C SER A 68 -1.67 -2.86 -1.68
N VAL A 69 -2.14 -3.62 -0.67
CA VAL A 69 -3.08 -4.72 -0.85
C VAL A 69 -4.23 -4.58 0.15
N CYS A 70 -5.44 -4.71 -0.36
CA CYS A 70 -6.67 -4.66 0.42
C CYS A 70 -7.51 -5.91 0.14
N HIS A 71 -7.90 -6.61 1.19
CA HIS A 71 -8.89 -7.67 1.14
C HIS A 71 -10.29 -7.11 1.41
N LYS A 72 -11.25 -7.43 0.58
CA LYS A 72 -12.67 -7.04 0.76
C LYS A 72 -13.52 -8.26 1.10
N THR A 73 -14.32 -8.10 2.15
CA THR A 73 -15.48 -8.96 2.44
C THR A 73 -16.72 -8.17 2.08
N SER A 74 -17.63 -8.68 1.25
CA SER A 74 -18.92 -8.05 1.02
C SER A 74 -19.97 -8.52 2.03
N GLY A 75 -20.98 -7.67 2.27
CA GLY A 75 -22.20 -8.03 2.96
C GLY A 75 -23.22 -8.73 2.04
N SER A 76 -24.44 -8.93 2.53
CA SER A 76 -25.55 -9.50 1.74
C SER A 76 -26.16 -8.49 0.76
N ASP A 77 -25.99 -7.20 1.01
CA ASP A 77 -26.56 -6.13 0.22
C ASP A 77 -25.50 -5.49 -0.70
N ALA A 78 -25.96 -4.77 -1.72
CA ALA A 78 -25.08 -4.02 -2.61
C ALA A 78 -24.35 -2.91 -1.84
N GLU A 79 -23.02 -2.85 -1.99
CA GLU A 79 -22.16 -1.90 -1.31
C GLU A 79 -21.58 -0.88 -2.31
N SER A 80 -21.70 0.41 -1.98
CA SER A 80 -21.09 1.50 -2.75
C SER A 80 -19.75 1.90 -2.10
N LEU A 81 -18.66 1.43 -2.70
CA LEU A 81 -17.31 1.71 -2.21
C LEU A 81 -16.84 3.09 -2.69
N THR A 82 -16.11 3.76 -1.83
CA THR A 82 -15.42 5.02 -2.11
C THR A 82 -13.91 4.85 -1.95
N ILE A 83 -13.13 5.69 -2.62
CA ILE A 83 -11.67 5.72 -2.49
C ILE A 83 -11.20 7.17 -2.42
N ALA A 84 -10.25 7.44 -1.53
CA ALA A 84 -9.60 8.75 -1.46
C ALA A 84 -8.58 8.93 -2.60
N ALA A 85 -8.12 10.17 -2.80
CA ALA A 85 -7.02 10.45 -3.70
C ALA A 85 -5.76 9.67 -3.26
N GLY A 86 -5.03 9.17 -4.23
CA GLY A 86 -3.74 8.52 -4.02
C GLY A 86 -2.56 9.48 -4.23
N THR A 87 -1.37 8.93 -4.24
CA THR A 87 -0.15 9.60 -4.67
C THR A 87 0.20 9.18 -6.09
N SER A 88 0.65 10.10 -6.94
CA SER A 88 0.99 9.78 -8.34
C SER A 88 1.98 8.61 -8.43
N GLY A 89 1.63 7.59 -9.19
CA GLY A 89 2.38 6.33 -9.31
C GLY A 89 2.01 5.27 -8.28
N GLN A 90 1.12 5.56 -7.34
CA GLN A 90 0.66 4.59 -6.34
C GLN A 90 -0.09 3.44 -6.99
N VAL A 91 0.21 2.22 -6.53
CA VAL A 91 -0.50 0.99 -6.92
C VAL A 91 -1.28 0.47 -5.73
N LEU A 92 -2.51 0.05 -5.96
CA LEU A 92 -3.38 -0.60 -4.99
C LEU A 92 -4.01 -1.85 -5.61
N ILE A 93 -3.91 -2.97 -4.92
CA ILE A 93 -4.55 -4.23 -5.33
C ILE A 93 -5.70 -4.51 -4.37
N ILE A 94 -6.89 -4.70 -4.91
CA ILE A 94 -8.07 -5.08 -4.14
C ILE A 94 -8.44 -6.52 -4.51
N VAL A 95 -8.70 -7.36 -3.51
CA VAL A 95 -9.08 -8.76 -3.68
C VAL A 95 -10.35 -9.04 -2.88
N MET A 96 -11.39 -9.55 -3.52
CA MET A 96 -12.56 -10.06 -2.84
C MET A 96 -12.24 -11.43 -2.24
N ILE A 97 -12.23 -11.53 -0.92
CA ILE A 97 -11.90 -12.77 -0.19
C ILE A 97 -13.12 -13.49 0.36
N VAL A 98 -14.20 -12.77 0.60
CA VAL A 98 -15.49 -13.32 1.04
C VAL A 98 -16.60 -12.60 0.29
N ASP A 99 -17.51 -13.36 -0.29
CA ASP A 99 -18.74 -12.87 -0.91
C ASP A 99 -19.92 -13.18 0.01
N GLY A 100 -20.55 -12.16 0.54
CA GLY A 100 -21.78 -12.25 1.35
C GLY A 100 -23.06 -12.25 0.51
N GLY A 101 -22.94 -12.22 -0.83
CA GLY A 101 -24.04 -12.18 -1.79
C GLY A 101 -24.32 -10.79 -2.37
N GLY A 102 -23.74 -9.74 -1.80
CA GLY A 102 -23.88 -8.37 -2.28
C GLY A 102 -22.70 -7.95 -3.17
N THR A 103 -22.98 -7.27 -4.27
CA THR A 103 -21.94 -6.71 -5.13
C THR A 103 -21.33 -5.46 -4.49
N ALA A 104 -20.01 -5.43 -4.33
CA ALA A 104 -19.29 -4.25 -3.87
C ALA A 104 -18.78 -3.46 -5.09
N THR A 105 -19.28 -2.24 -5.29
CA THR A 105 -18.97 -1.40 -6.45
C THR A 105 -18.14 -0.18 -6.02
N LEU A 106 -16.91 -0.10 -6.48
CA LEU A 106 -16.05 1.05 -6.30
C LEU A 106 -16.32 2.06 -7.42
N SER A 107 -16.72 3.28 -7.04
CA SER A 107 -17.01 4.36 -7.97
C SER A 107 -16.79 5.73 -7.33
N GLY A 108 -16.94 6.80 -8.09
CA GLY A 108 -16.89 8.17 -7.58
C GLY A 108 -15.83 9.05 -8.22
N ALA A 109 -15.62 10.25 -7.66
CA ALA A 109 -14.80 11.29 -8.28
C ALA A 109 -13.30 10.95 -8.41
N GLN A 110 -12.79 10.05 -7.56
CA GLN A 110 -11.37 9.72 -7.50
C GLN A 110 -10.98 8.51 -8.36
N ILE A 111 -11.93 7.89 -9.05
CA ILE A 111 -11.66 6.76 -9.96
C ILE A 111 -12.25 7.05 -11.33
N ASN A 112 -11.58 6.62 -12.39
CA ASN A 112 -12.14 6.62 -13.73
C ASN A 112 -13.02 5.38 -13.89
N GLY A 113 -14.32 5.60 -14.19
CA GLY A 113 -15.30 4.52 -14.31
C GLY A 113 -15.69 3.92 -12.96
N SER A 114 -16.08 2.65 -12.99
CA SER A 114 -16.45 1.87 -11.81
C SER A 114 -15.90 0.45 -11.87
N VAL A 115 -15.68 -0.15 -10.71
CA VAL A 115 -15.17 -1.52 -10.57
C VAL A 115 -16.10 -2.30 -9.64
N ALA A 116 -16.71 -3.36 -10.14
CA ALA A 116 -17.63 -4.19 -9.38
C ALA A 116 -16.99 -5.55 -9.03
N PHE A 117 -17.07 -5.88 -7.74
CA PHE A 117 -16.64 -7.14 -7.16
C PHE A 117 -17.90 -7.91 -6.75
N SER A 118 -18.19 -9.05 -7.37
CA SER A 118 -19.40 -9.85 -7.16
C SER A 118 -19.12 -11.29 -6.80
N GLU A 119 -17.85 -11.71 -6.77
CA GLU A 119 -17.50 -13.10 -6.50
C GLU A 119 -16.14 -13.16 -5.76
N VAL A 120 -15.96 -14.18 -4.95
CA VAL A 120 -14.65 -14.49 -4.34
C VAL A 120 -13.59 -14.68 -5.43
N GLY A 121 -12.44 -14.06 -5.23
CA GLY A 121 -11.35 -14.08 -6.22
C GLY A 121 -11.45 -12.96 -7.25
N HIS A 122 -12.49 -12.11 -7.25
CA HIS A 122 -12.47 -10.87 -8.02
C HIS A 122 -11.36 -9.97 -7.51
N THR A 123 -10.57 -9.47 -8.46
CA THR A 123 -9.40 -8.61 -8.18
C THR A 123 -9.43 -7.37 -9.06
N ALA A 124 -8.90 -6.27 -8.53
CA ALA A 124 -8.59 -5.08 -9.31
C ALA A 124 -7.23 -4.55 -8.92
N THR A 125 -6.39 -4.30 -9.91
CA THR A 125 -5.13 -3.56 -9.75
C THR A 125 -5.34 -2.14 -10.24
N LEU A 126 -5.19 -1.18 -9.34
CA LEU A 126 -5.43 0.23 -9.60
C LEU A 126 -4.09 0.98 -9.59
N LEU A 127 -3.92 1.91 -10.52
CA LEU A 127 -2.82 2.87 -10.58
C LEU A 127 -3.37 4.28 -10.44
N TYR A 128 -2.83 5.05 -9.48
CA TYR A 128 -3.18 6.46 -9.33
C TYR A 128 -2.30 7.31 -10.25
N THR A 129 -2.92 7.92 -11.25
CA THR A 129 -2.25 8.83 -12.19
C THR A 129 -3.25 9.84 -12.73
N ASN A 130 -2.77 11.02 -13.11
CA ASN A 130 -3.64 12.10 -13.60
C ASN A 130 -4.80 12.41 -12.63
N SER A 131 -4.48 12.45 -11.32
CA SER A 131 -5.42 12.76 -10.22
C SER A 131 -6.59 11.78 -10.07
N LYS A 132 -6.49 10.57 -10.63
CA LYS A 132 -7.51 9.53 -10.51
C LYS A 132 -6.90 8.13 -10.45
N TRP A 133 -7.64 7.22 -9.84
CA TRP A 133 -7.38 5.80 -9.92
C TRP A 133 -7.85 5.26 -11.26
N ASN A 134 -7.02 4.43 -11.87
CA ASN A 134 -7.30 3.76 -13.15
C ASN A 134 -7.10 2.26 -12.95
N MET A 135 -8.07 1.45 -13.34
CA MET A 135 -7.90 0.00 -13.34
C MET A 135 -6.96 -0.40 -14.47
N ILE A 136 -5.87 -1.05 -14.12
CA ILE A 136 -4.83 -1.51 -15.06
C ILE A 136 -4.76 -3.03 -15.18
N GLY A 137 -5.49 -3.76 -14.35
CA GLY A 137 -5.56 -5.22 -14.38
C GLY A 137 -6.53 -5.78 -13.36
N GLY A 138 -6.78 -7.07 -13.45
CA GLY A 138 -7.69 -7.82 -12.61
C GLY A 138 -8.81 -8.46 -13.41
N ASN A 139 -9.71 -9.16 -12.72
CA ASN A 139 -10.88 -9.83 -13.28
C ASN A 139 -12.22 -9.30 -12.72
N ALA A 140 -12.19 -8.29 -11.84
CA ALA A 140 -13.40 -7.57 -11.45
C ALA A 140 -14.02 -6.86 -12.66
N THR A 141 -15.34 -6.68 -12.65
CA THR A 141 -16.03 -6.04 -13.77
C THR A 141 -15.78 -4.53 -13.77
N TRP A 142 -15.18 -4.02 -14.82
CA TRP A 142 -14.93 -2.59 -15.00
C TRP A 142 -15.92 -2.01 -16.01
N ALA A 143 -16.44 -0.82 -15.69
CA ALA A 143 -17.26 -0.01 -16.60
C ALA A 143 -16.71 1.43 -16.63
N ALA A 144 -16.55 1.97 -17.85
CA ALA A 144 -16.07 3.33 -18.09
C ALA A 144 -17.10 4.40 -17.73
#